data_fe4da37d4d407977102e2b53f44adf61
#
_entry.id   fe4da37d4d407977102e2b53f44adf61
#
_cell.length_a   1.000
_cell.length_b   1.000
_cell.length_c   1.000
_cell.angle_alpha   90.00
_cell.angle_beta   90.00
_cell.angle_gamma   90.00
#
_symmetry.space_group_name_H-M   'P 1'
#
loop_
_entity.id
_entity.type
_entity.pdbx_description
1 polymer ?
#
loop_
_entity_poly.entity_id
_entity_poly.type
_entity_poly.pdbx_seq_one_letter_code
_entity_poly.pdbx_strand_id
1 'polypeptide(L)'
;MITQQDIDDCAEDRLAEILEAYKQVKDLPDDPADEYLECTPLDMVKEFAQCMDHPLDENWYFNIKLEDMRFSLIREEFGEISDESAAGNHPAGMLKELADLIYVTYGYAATYGWDLDEAVRRVHVSNMSKLGPDNKPLKRPDGKVLKGPNYKKPDLSDLVLREKK
;
A
#
# COMPACT_ATOMS: atom_id res chain seq x y z
N MET A 1 26.36 24.56 -23.41
CA MET A 1 26.74 23.31 -22.72
C MET A 1 26.34 23.50 -21.28
N ILE A 2 25.41 22.71 -20.78
CA ILE A 2 24.94 22.79 -19.38
C ILE A 2 26.08 22.28 -18.51
N THR A 3 26.47 23.06 -17.51
CA THR A 3 27.56 22.70 -16.57
C THR A 3 26.99 21.95 -15.34
N GLN A 4 27.86 21.28 -14.59
CA GLN A 4 27.46 20.64 -13.32
C GLN A 4 26.94 21.70 -12.34
N GLN A 5 27.49 22.90 -12.33
CA GLN A 5 27.05 24.03 -11.52
C GLN A 5 25.60 24.44 -11.85
N ASP A 6 25.23 24.48 -13.14
CA ASP A 6 23.85 24.81 -13.55
C ASP A 6 22.84 23.78 -13.08
N ILE A 7 23.27 22.51 -12.96
CA ILE A 7 22.42 21.42 -12.42
C ILE A 7 22.25 21.53 -10.91
N ASP A 8 23.34 21.84 -10.21
CA ASP A 8 23.35 21.96 -8.75
C ASP A 8 22.52 23.18 -8.31
N ASP A 9 22.69 24.35 -8.98
CA ASP A 9 21.90 25.55 -8.73
C ASP A 9 20.40 25.33 -8.98
N CYS A 10 20.05 24.62 -10.05
CA CYS A 10 18.65 24.27 -10.35
C CYS A 10 18.05 23.31 -9.31
N ALA A 11 18.86 22.42 -8.72
CA ALA A 11 18.43 21.52 -7.68
C ALA A 11 18.20 22.26 -6.34
N GLU A 12 19.05 23.24 -6.01
CA GLU A 12 18.90 24.08 -4.80
C GLU A 12 17.66 24.98 -4.89
N ASP A 13 17.42 25.63 -6.03
CA ASP A 13 16.23 26.44 -6.28
C ASP A 13 14.95 25.63 -6.14
N ARG A 14 14.93 24.41 -6.71
CA ARG A 14 13.79 23.51 -6.64
C ARG A 14 13.54 22.98 -5.21
N LEU A 15 14.60 22.73 -4.45
CA LEU A 15 14.49 22.36 -3.05
C LEU A 15 13.91 23.51 -2.20
N ALA A 16 14.33 24.76 -2.48
CA ALA A 16 13.80 25.94 -1.82
C ALA A 16 12.30 26.14 -2.10
N GLU A 17 11.87 25.96 -3.37
CA GLU A 17 10.45 25.99 -3.74
C GLU A 17 9.62 24.92 -3.01
N ILE A 18 10.15 23.69 -2.93
CA ILE A 18 9.49 22.58 -2.22
C ILE A 18 9.39 22.88 -0.72
N LEU A 19 10.45 23.41 -0.10
CA LEU A 19 10.44 23.76 1.32
C LEU A 19 9.48 24.92 1.63
N GLU A 20 9.37 25.90 0.74
CA GLU A 20 8.42 26.99 0.89
C GLU A 20 6.98 26.52 0.72
N ALA A 21 6.72 25.67 -0.27
CA ALA A 21 5.42 25.02 -0.43
C ALA A 21 5.05 24.15 0.80
N TYR A 22 6.03 23.43 1.36
CA TYR A 22 5.81 22.62 2.57
C TYR A 22 5.48 23.49 3.80
N LYS A 23 6.12 24.67 3.93
CA LYS A 23 5.78 25.62 5.02
C LYS A 23 4.37 26.16 4.86
N GLN A 24 3.94 26.49 3.64
CA GLN A 24 2.59 26.97 3.36
C GLN A 24 1.53 25.89 3.65
N VAL A 25 1.83 24.61 3.42
CA VAL A 25 0.93 23.49 3.77
C VAL A 25 0.84 23.33 5.31
N LYS A 26 1.94 23.55 6.03
CA LYS A 26 1.98 23.41 7.49
C LYS A 26 1.21 24.51 8.24
N ASP A 27 0.97 25.66 7.59
CA ASP A 27 0.21 26.77 8.15
C ASP A 27 -1.28 26.76 7.71
N LEU A 28 -1.73 25.71 6.99
CA LEU A 28 -3.15 25.51 6.72
C LEU A 28 -3.87 25.12 8.02
N PRO A 29 -5.12 25.64 8.24
CA PRO A 29 -5.92 25.19 9.37
C PRO A 29 -6.14 23.69 9.29
N ASP A 30 -6.20 23.02 10.43
CA ASP A 30 -6.32 21.57 10.65
C ASP A 30 -6.89 20.84 9.42
N ASP A 31 -6.02 20.21 8.64
CA ASP A 31 -6.46 19.36 7.54
C ASP A 31 -7.17 18.15 8.17
N PRO A 32 -8.40 17.82 7.75
CA PRO A 32 -9.09 16.61 8.22
C PRO A 32 -8.23 15.34 8.13
N ALA A 33 -7.25 15.31 7.22
CA ALA A 33 -6.29 14.22 7.11
C ALA A 33 -5.31 14.14 8.30
N ASP A 34 -5.09 15.22 9.05
CA ASP A 34 -4.18 15.22 10.21
C ASP A 34 -4.66 14.30 11.34
N GLU A 35 -5.96 14.08 11.46
CA GLU A 35 -6.57 13.14 12.40
C GLU A 35 -6.09 11.70 12.17
N TYR A 36 -5.70 11.37 10.96
CA TYR A 36 -5.34 10.01 10.55
C TYR A 36 -3.82 9.75 10.46
N LEU A 37 -2.97 10.71 10.82
CA LEU A 37 -1.51 10.57 10.72
C LEU A 37 -0.95 9.40 11.53
N GLU A 38 -1.56 9.09 12.66
CA GLU A 38 -1.15 7.98 13.55
C GLU A 38 -1.93 6.68 13.29
N CYS A 39 -2.93 6.71 12.39
CA CYS A 39 -3.75 5.55 12.05
C CYS A 39 -3.07 4.65 11.03
N THR A 40 -3.18 3.34 11.22
CA THR A 40 -2.77 2.41 10.17
C THR A 40 -3.84 2.35 9.06
N PRO A 41 -3.49 1.92 7.84
CA PRO A 41 -4.49 1.69 6.79
C PRO A 41 -5.61 0.75 7.23
N LEU A 42 -5.29 -0.24 8.07
CA LEU A 42 -6.30 -1.17 8.60
C LEU A 42 -7.28 -0.46 9.55
N ASP A 43 -6.79 0.48 10.38
CA ASP A 43 -7.64 1.24 11.30
C ASP A 43 -8.60 2.15 10.55
N MET A 44 -8.11 2.90 9.55
CA MET A 44 -8.94 3.77 8.71
C MET A 44 -10.05 3.00 7.98
N VAL A 45 -9.71 1.84 7.44
CA VAL A 45 -10.69 1.01 6.71
C VAL A 45 -11.72 0.37 7.65
N LYS A 46 -11.32 -0.01 8.87
CA LYS A 46 -12.26 -0.50 9.89
C LYS A 46 -13.23 0.59 10.35
N GLU A 47 -12.74 1.79 10.58
CA GLU A 47 -13.58 2.93 10.91
C GLU A 47 -14.61 3.21 9.81
N PHE A 48 -14.18 3.29 8.56
CA PHE A 48 -15.08 3.45 7.41
C PHE A 48 -16.12 2.33 7.35
N ALA A 49 -15.69 1.06 7.52
CA ALA A 49 -16.60 -0.08 7.51
C ALA A 49 -17.66 0.01 8.61
N GLN A 50 -17.28 0.46 9.83
CA GLN A 50 -18.21 0.70 10.92
C GLN A 50 -19.21 1.80 10.62
N CYS A 51 -18.75 2.93 10.07
CA CYS A 51 -19.60 4.05 9.69
C CYS A 51 -20.61 3.71 8.58
N MET A 52 -20.25 2.79 7.70
CA MET A 52 -21.05 2.37 6.55
C MET A 52 -21.84 1.06 6.79
N ASP A 53 -21.87 0.56 8.02
CA ASP A 53 -22.53 -0.72 8.37
C ASP A 53 -22.02 -1.90 7.52
N HIS A 54 -20.75 -1.86 7.11
CA HIS A 54 -20.15 -2.97 6.38
C HIS A 54 -19.76 -4.09 7.33
N PRO A 55 -19.88 -5.36 6.90
CA PRO A 55 -19.53 -6.50 7.73
C PRO A 55 -18.02 -6.51 8.06
N LEU A 56 -17.75 -6.72 9.34
CA LEU A 56 -16.41 -6.93 9.89
C LEU A 56 -16.35 -8.25 10.64
N ASP A 57 -15.17 -8.83 10.70
CA ASP A 57 -14.91 -10.02 11.50
C ASP A 57 -15.75 -11.25 11.12
N GLU A 58 -16.18 -11.34 9.86
CA GLU A 58 -16.98 -12.44 9.35
C GLU A 58 -16.18 -13.75 9.24
N ASN A 59 -16.89 -14.85 9.21
CA ASN A 59 -16.26 -16.15 9.01
C ASN A 59 -16.05 -16.40 7.51
N TRP A 60 -14.80 -16.44 7.09
CA TRP A 60 -14.40 -16.62 5.69
C TRP A 60 -14.98 -17.90 5.05
N TYR A 61 -15.14 -18.98 5.81
CA TYR A 61 -15.60 -20.27 5.28
C TYR A 61 -17.08 -20.35 4.95
N PHE A 62 -17.90 -19.39 5.40
CA PHE A 62 -19.36 -19.51 5.34
C PHE A 62 -20.07 -18.43 4.52
N ASN A 63 -19.35 -17.50 3.91
CA ASN A 63 -19.98 -16.38 3.20
C ASN A 63 -19.37 -16.12 1.82
N ILE A 64 -19.61 -17.07 0.89
CA ILE A 64 -19.12 -16.98 -0.51
C ILE A 64 -19.58 -15.69 -1.20
N LYS A 65 -20.83 -15.25 -0.94
CA LYS A 65 -21.35 -14.00 -1.55
C LYS A 65 -20.58 -12.77 -1.09
N LEU A 66 -20.17 -12.73 0.16
CA LEU A 66 -19.38 -11.63 0.70
C LEU A 66 -17.97 -11.66 0.13
N GLU A 67 -17.38 -12.84 -0.02
CA GLU A 67 -16.08 -13.01 -0.69
C GLU A 67 -16.14 -12.53 -2.14
N ASP A 68 -17.14 -12.96 -2.91
CA ASP A 68 -17.34 -12.55 -4.31
C ASP A 68 -17.48 -11.01 -4.41
N MET A 69 -18.25 -10.41 -3.52
CA MET A 69 -18.42 -8.95 -3.47
C MET A 69 -17.10 -8.24 -3.18
N ARG A 70 -16.36 -8.64 -2.15
CA ARG A 70 -15.06 -8.04 -1.81
C ARG A 70 -14.03 -8.23 -2.94
N PHE A 71 -14.04 -9.39 -3.57
CA PHE A 71 -13.16 -9.66 -4.71
C PHE A 71 -13.57 -8.86 -5.96
N SER A 72 -14.86 -8.58 -6.15
CA SER A 72 -15.32 -7.73 -7.26
C SER A 72 -14.82 -6.29 -7.13
N LEU A 73 -14.79 -5.72 -5.92
CA LEU A 73 -14.21 -4.39 -5.66
C LEU A 73 -12.72 -4.33 -6.04
N ILE A 74 -11.93 -5.32 -5.61
CA ILE A 74 -10.50 -5.38 -5.99
C ILE A 74 -10.34 -5.42 -7.51
N ARG A 75 -11.21 -6.14 -8.22
CA ARG A 75 -11.16 -6.24 -9.68
C ARG A 75 -11.58 -4.95 -10.36
N GLU A 76 -12.54 -4.23 -9.80
CA GLU A 76 -13.00 -2.92 -10.25
C GLU A 76 -11.85 -1.90 -10.19
N GLU A 77 -11.24 -1.72 -9.00
CA GLU A 77 -10.12 -0.79 -8.83
C GLU A 77 -8.90 -1.17 -9.69
N PHE A 78 -8.62 -2.46 -9.88
CA PHE A 78 -7.57 -2.90 -10.81
C PHE A 78 -7.92 -2.54 -12.26
N GLY A 79 -9.20 -2.56 -12.63
CA GLY A 79 -9.69 -2.09 -13.92
C GLY A 79 -9.44 -0.59 -14.11
N GLU A 80 -9.75 0.23 -13.09
CA GLU A 80 -9.54 1.68 -13.11
C GLU A 80 -8.07 2.07 -13.28
N ILE A 81 -7.15 1.35 -12.63
CA ILE A 81 -5.69 1.49 -12.89
C ILE A 81 -5.35 1.26 -14.37
N SER A 82 -5.97 0.24 -14.98
CA SER A 82 -5.72 -0.08 -16.38
C SER A 82 -6.26 1.00 -17.31
N ASP A 83 -7.43 1.54 -17.01
CA ASP A 83 -8.08 2.60 -17.76
C ASP A 83 -7.31 3.92 -17.64
N GLU A 84 -6.87 4.29 -16.43
CA GLU A 84 -6.02 5.47 -16.20
C GLU A 84 -4.69 5.35 -16.95
N SER A 85 -4.07 4.17 -16.95
CA SER A 85 -2.86 3.89 -17.73
C SER A 85 -3.08 4.07 -19.23
N ALA A 86 -4.23 3.67 -19.75
CA ALA A 86 -4.60 3.80 -21.16
C ALA A 86 -4.95 5.24 -21.55
N ALA A 87 -5.51 6.03 -20.61
CA ALA A 87 -5.88 7.43 -20.82
C ALA A 87 -4.70 8.40 -20.96
N GLY A 88 -3.48 7.97 -20.68
CA GLY A 88 -2.28 8.77 -20.91
C GLY A 88 -1.46 9.10 -19.66
N ASN A 89 -1.66 8.37 -18.58
CA ASN A 89 -0.82 8.41 -17.38
C ASN A 89 -0.83 9.76 -16.65
N HIS A 90 -1.96 10.19 -16.14
CA HIS A 90 -1.99 11.34 -15.25
C HIS A 90 -1.47 10.92 -13.85
N PRO A 91 -0.32 11.42 -13.35
CA PRO A 91 0.29 10.91 -12.12
C PRO A 91 -0.63 10.95 -10.90
N ALA A 92 -1.43 12.00 -10.74
CA ALA A 92 -2.36 12.13 -9.63
C ALA A 92 -3.55 11.15 -9.75
N GLY A 93 -4.07 10.94 -10.98
CA GLY A 93 -5.08 9.92 -11.25
C GLY A 93 -4.57 8.53 -10.92
N MET A 94 -3.40 8.16 -11.46
CA MET A 94 -2.77 6.88 -11.16
C MET A 94 -2.52 6.66 -9.66
N LEU A 95 -2.10 7.71 -8.93
CA LEU A 95 -1.89 7.62 -7.49
C LEU A 95 -3.21 7.38 -6.74
N LYS A 96 -4.30 8.03 -7.18
CA LYS A 96 -5.65 7.82 -6.64
C LYS A 96 -6.06 6.35 -6.83
N GLU A 97 -5.99 5.81 -8.05
CA GLU A 97 -6.41 4.43 -8.33
C GLU A 97 -5.59 3.37 -7.57
N LEU A 98 -4.29 3.64 -7.39
CA LEU A 98 -3.44 2.79 -6.54
C LEU A 98 -3.85 2.84 -5.06
N ALA A 99 -4.25 4.01 -4.57
CA ALA A 99 -4.73 4.16 -3.20
C ALA A 99 -6.07 3.43 -2.99
N ASP A 100 -7.00 3.55 -3.93
CA ASP A 100 -8.30 2.86 -3.88
C ASP A 100 -8.13 1.34 -3.92
N LEU A 101 -7.25 0.82 -4.78
CA LEU A 101 -6.93 -0.61 -4.78
C LEU A 101 -6.39 -1.10 -3.43
N ILE A 102 -5.51 -0.31 -2.79
CA ILE A 102 -5.01 -0.62 -1.45
C ILE A 102 -6.16 -0.59 -0.45
N TYR A 103 -7.02 0.43 -0.51
CA TYR A 103 -8.15 0.62 0.39
C TYR A 103 -9.13 -0.57 0.35
N VAL A 104 -9.56 -0.99 -0.83
CA VAL A 104 -10.46 -2.16 -0.97
C VAL A 104 -9.79 -3.48 -0.59
N THR A 105 -8.45 -3.59 -0.78
CA THR A 105 -7.67 -4.75 -0.34
C THR A 105 -7.65 -4.85 1.18
N TYR A 106 -7.45 -3.74 1.88
CA TYR A 106 -7.59 -3.67 3.34
C TYR A 106 -9.02 -3.94 3.79
N GLY A 107 -10.04 -3.46 3.03
CA GLY A 107 -11.45 -3.77 3.26
C GLY A 107 -11.74 -5.27 3.20
N TYR A 108 -11.12 -5.99 2.26
CA TYR A 108 -11.21 -7.45 2.20
C TYR A 108 -10.67 -8.09 3.49
N ALA A 109 -9.47 -7.71 3.92
CA ALA A 109 -8.87 -8.25 5.14
C ALA A 109 -9.66 -7.92 6.40
N ALA A 110 -10.13 -6.67 6.55
CA ALA A 110 -10.94 -6.20 7.68
C ALA A 110 -12.25 -6.97 7.79
N THR A 111 -12.89 -7.28 6.65
CA THR A 111 -14.12 -8.09 6.61
C THR A 111 -13.97 -9.42 7.33
N TYR A 112 -12.81 -10.06 7.24
CA TYR A 112 -12.52 -11.33 7.88
C TYR A 112 -11.69 -11.21 9.16
N GLY A 113 -11.40 -9.98 9.60
CA GLY A 113 -10.63 -9.68 10.80
C GLY A 113 -9.17 -10.11 10.72
N TRP A 114 -8.62 -10.13 9.52
CA TRP A 114 -7.21 -10.43 9.30
C TRP A 114 -6.33 -9.20 9.52
N ASP A 115 -5.21 -9.38 10.19
CA ASP A 115 -4.21 -8.32 10.40
C ASP A 115 -3.32 -8.19 9.16
N LEU A 116 -3.78 -7.35 8.21
CA LEU A 116 -3.05 -7.13 6.97
C LEU A 116 -1.77 -6.31 7.20
N ASP A 117 -1.74 -5.41 8.18
CA ASP A 117 -0.54 -4.64 8.52
C ASP A 117 0.60 -5.57 8.96
N GLU A 118 0.30 -6.52 9.85
CA GLU A 118 1.28 -7.53 10.27
C GLU A 118 1.65 -8.47 9.12
N ALA A 119 0.68 -8.87 8.29
CA ALA A 119 0.95 -9.69 7.12
C ALA A 119 1.92 -9.00 6.15
N VAL A 120 1.74 -7.71 5.88
CA VAL A 120 2.64 -6.89 5.03
C VAL A 120 4.03 -6.80 5.65
N ARG A 121 4.14 -6.59 6.97
CA ARG A 121 5.44 -6.58 7.67
C ARG A 121 6.17 -7.92 7.52
N ARG A 122 5.49 -9.05 7.71
CA ARG A 122 6.09 -10.39 7.54
C ARG A 122 6.49 -10.66 6.09
N VAL A 123 5.68 -10.23 5.13
CA VAL A 123 6.00 -10.30 3.69
C VAL A 123 7.23 -9.45 3.38
N HIS A 124 7.35 -8.25 3.96
CA HIS A 124 8.54 -7.41 3.82
C HIS A 124 9.79 -8.12 4.34
N VAL A 125 9.76 -8.67 5.55
CA VAL A 125 10.89 -9.43 6.13
C VAL A 125 11.25 -10.62 5.22
N SER A 126 10.26 -11.34 4.71
CA SER A 126 10.47 -12.41 3.74
C SER A 126 11.13 -11.90 2.44
N ASN A 127 10.71 -10.75 1.94
CA ASN A 127 11.29 -10.14 0.74
C ASN A 127 12.75 -9.74 0.97
N MET A 128 13.07 -9.17 2.13
CA MET A 128 14.44 -8.82 2.51
C MET A 128 15.33 -10.05 2.66
N SER A 129 14.78 -11.19 3.05
CA SER A 129 15.54 -12.45 3.14
C SER A 129 15.96 -13.04 1.78
N LYS A 130 15.51 -12.44 0.66
CA LYS A 130 15.97 -12.80 -0.70
C LYS A 130 17.40 -12.35 -0.99
N LEU A 131 17.97 -11.44 -0.19
CA LEU A 131 19.33 -10.96 -0.37
C LEU A 131 20.34 -12.09 -0.25
N GLY A 132 21.41 -11.98 -1.04
CA GLY A 132 22.57 -12.88 -0.97
C GLY A 132 23.39 -12.67 0.30
N PRO A 133 24.43 -13.51 0.51
CA PRO A 133 25.30 -13.43 1.71
C PRO A 133 26.04 -12.10 1.86
N ASP A 134 26.23 -11.38 0.75
CA ASP A 134 26.88 -10.06 0.66
C ASP A 134 25.87 -8.89 0.76
N ASN A 135 24.65 -9.15 1.21
CA ASN A 135 23.52 -8.20 1.22
C ASN A 135 23.15 -7.62 -0.15
N LYS A 136 23.53 -8.27 -1.25
CA LYS A 136 23.17 -7.84 -2.59
C LYS A 136 22.06 -8.70 -3.18
N PRO A 137 21.22 -8.10 -4.02
CA PRO A 137 20.16 -8.86 -4.68
C PRO A 137 20.74 -9.79 -5.76
N LEU A 138 20.30 -11.03 -5.74
CA LEU A 138 20.53 -11.95 -6.85
C LEU A 138 19.45 -11.71 -7.90
N LYS A 139 19.83 -11.33 -9.13
CA LYS A 139 18.90 -11.00 -10.20
C LYS A 139 19.10 -11.88 -11.42
N ARG A 140 18.00 -12.19 -12.11
CA ARG A 140 18.04 -12.73 -13.46
C ARG A 140 18.38 -11.63 -14.47
N PRO A 141 18.75 -12.00 -15.74
CA PRO A 141 19.02 -11.02 -16.80
C PRO A 141 17.85 -10.06 -17.09
N ASP A 142 16.62 -10.48 -16.85
CA ASP A 142 15.40 -9.67 -16.96
C ASP A 142 15.14 -8.74 -15.76
N GLY A 143 16.07 -8.68 -14.80
CA GLY A 143 15.99 -7.85 -13.61
C GLY A 143 15.20 -8.46 -12.45
N LYS A 144 14.55 -9.60 -12.63
CA LYS A 144 13.77 -10.25 -11.57
C LYS A 144 14.66 -10.74 -10.42
N VAL A 145 14.32 -10.33 -9.19
CA VAL A 145 15.02 -10.78 -7.98
C VAL A 145 14.76 -12.26 -7.74
N LEU A 146 15.84 -13.02 -7.56
CA LEU A 146 15.81 -14.43 -7.20
C LEU A 146 15.77 -14.61 -5.68
N LYS A 147 15.31 -15.79 -5.25
CA LYS A 147 15.40 -16.20 -3.85
C LYS A 147 16.84 -16.61 -3.56
N GLY A 148 17.51 -15.89 -2.66
CA GLY A 148 18.84 -16.21 -2.17
C GLY A 148 18.82 -17.42 -1.23
N PRO A 149 20.01 -17.87 -0.79
CA PRO A 149 20.12 -19.04 0.10
C PRO A 149 19.48 -18.82 1.47
N ASN A 150 19.34 -17.58 1.89
CA ASN A 150 18.74 -17.20 3.17
C ASN A 150 17.22 -16.94 3.09
N TYR A 151 16.60 -17.17 1.92
CA TYR A 151 15.18 -16.90 1.74
C TYR A 151 14.31 -17.68 2.73
N LYS A 152 13.44 -16.96 3.41
CA LYS A 152 12.43 -17.50 4.33
C LYS A 152 11.05 -17.12 3.83
N LYS A 153 10.17 -18.12 3.63
CA LYS A 153 8.76 -17.87 3.31
C LYS A 153 8.07 -17.23 4.53
N PRO A 154 7.18 -16.23 4.35
CA PRO A 154 6.41 -15.70 5.47
C PRO A 154 5.42 -16.76 5.96
N ASP A 155 5.25 -16.89 7.26
CA ASP A 155 4.17 -17.63 7.88
C ASP A 155 3.11 -16.62 8.34
N LEU A 156 1.89 -16.79 7.85
CA LEU A 156 0.73 -15.94 8.12
C LEU A 156 -0.42 -16.74 8.72
N SER A 157 -0.20 -18.01 9.08
CA SER A 157 -1.26 -18.92 9.51
C SER A 157 -1.97 -18.47 10.78
N ASP A 158 -1.22 -17.88 11.72
CA ASP A 158 -1.78 -17.33 12.98
C ASP A 158 -2.62 -16.06 12.78
N LEU A 159 -2.44 -15.36 11.67
CA LEU A 159 -3.20 -14.14 11.36
C LEU A 159 -4.62 -14.41 10.82
N VAL A 160 -4.89 -15.64 10.42
CA VAL A 160 -6.18 -16.07 9.84
C VAL A 160 -6.91 -17.09 10.69
N LEU A 161 -6.23 -17.69 11.69
CA LEU A 161 -6.81 -18.63 12.62
C LEU A 161 -7.47 -17.86 13.76
N ARG A 162 -8.82 -17.82 13.79
CA ARG A 162 -9.54 -17.37 14.98
C ARG A 162 -9.72 -18.59 15.91
N GLU A 163 -9.19 -18.52 17.11
CA GLU A 163 -9.64 -19.40 18.17
C GLU A 163 -11.16 -19.18 18.36
N LYS A 164 -11.94 -20.25 18.21
CA LYS A 164 -13.35 -20.19 18.58
C LYS A 164 -13.40 -19.91 20.10
N LYS A 165 -13.78 -18.70 20.46
CA LYS A 165 -14.15 -18.39 21.85
C LYS A 165 -15.47 -19.06 22.18
#